data_9607f9de5a0a61776f3359628945c098
#
_entry.id   9607f9de5a0a61776f3359628945c098
#
_cell.length_a   1.000
_cell.length_b   1.000
_cell.length_c   1.000
_cell.angle_alpha   90.00
_cell.angle_beta   90.00
_cell.angle_gamma   90.00
#
_symmetry.space_group_name_H-M   'P 1'
#
loop_
_entity.id
_entity.type
_entity.pdbx_description
1 polymer ?
#
loop_
_entity_poly.entity_id
_entity_poly.type
_entity_poly.pdbx_seq_one_letter_code
_entity_poly.pdbx_strand_id
1 'polypeptide(L)'
;AGLMCTHLAAFRVATNMRKAAVAHLIDLPLGYFNANLTGRLRKQIDDNAALTETLLAHTIPDAVGGIVTPILAVGLLFVFDWRMGLACLIPMVIGLVCLMSMMTGTGMKFFEEYQRAGERISAEATEYVRGIPVVKVFQQTVYSFKNFHAAIEEYEKFASGYALKCRIPLTGFTVTLNGTFVLLIPVAMFILSGVSGQAAYENVVLDFLFYSLFTPVCATMMNRIMFASEQLMAAKSAVSRVDEILQEKPLKEPEHPLIPADASIVFSDVSFSYPGAKEKAL
;
A
#
# COMPACT_ATOMS: atom_id res chain seq x y z
N ALA A 1 0.79 -24.76 6.74
CA ALA A 1 2.24 -24.83 6.38
C ALA A 1 2.66 -23.60 5.56
N GLY A 2 1.97 -23.26 4.45
CA GLY A 2 2.38 -22.14 3.55
C GLY A 2 2.47 -20.79 4.24
N LEU A 3 1.47 -20.38 5.01
CA LEU A 3 1.44 -19.10 5.72
C LEU A 3 2.60 -18.97 6.73
N MET A 4 2.98 -20.06 7.39
CA MET A 4 4.11 -20.07 8.32
C MET A 4 5.44 -19.86 7.61
N CYS A 5 5.60 -20.40 6.40
CA CYS A 5 6.80 -20.17 5.58
C CYS A 5 6.93 -18.71 5.14
N THR A 6 5.82 -18.08 4.72
CA THR A 6 5.83 -16.67 4.32
C THR A 6 6.15 -15.75 5.50
N HIS A 7 5.60 -15.99 6.69
CA HIS A 7 5.93 -15.23 7.88
C HIS A 7 7.40 -15.37 8.30
N LEU A 8 7.95 -16.60 8.31
CA LEU A 8 9.38 -16.82 8.64
C LEU A 8 10.30 -16.11 7.64
N ALA A 9 9.97 -16.17 6.35
CA ALA A 9 10.71 -15.46 5.32
C ALA A 9 10.63 -13.93 5.53
N ALA A 10 9.42 -13.41 5.79
CA ALA A 10 9.16 -12.00 6.03
C ALA A 10 9.97 -11.47 7.23
N PHE A 11 9.95 -12.16 8.37
CA PHE A 11 10.73 -11.77 9.56
C PHE A 11 12.24 -11.78 9.28
N ARG A 12 12.74 -12.76 8.54
CA ARG A 12 14.17 -12.81 8.16
C ARG A 12 14.55 -11.64 7.25
N VAL A 13 13.75 -11.35 6.23
CA VAL A 13 14.00 -10.24 5.32
C VAL A 13 13.96 -8.91 6.07
N ALA A 14 12.92 -8.64 6.86
CA ALA A 14 12.81 -7.42 7.64
C ALA A 14 13.96 -7.24 8.64
N THR A 15 14.39 -8.33 9.30
CA THR A 15 15.54 -8.31 10.21
C THR A 15 16.84 -8.04 9.47
N ASN A 16 17.06 -8.68 8.31
CA ASN A 16 18.27 -8.47 7.51
C ASN A 16 18.31 -7.05 6.93
N MET A 17 17.16 -6.51 6.53
CA MET A 17 17.03 -5.15 6.03
C MET A 17 17.42 -4.12 7.11
N ARG A 18 16.94 -4.30 8.36
CA ARG A 18 17.36 -3.47 9.50
C ARG A 18 18.85 -3.59 9.76
N LYS A 19 19.39 -4.82 9.78
CA LYS A 19 20.85 -5.05 9.99
C LYS A 19 21.70 -4.40 8.92
N ALA A 20 21.32 -4.56 7.65
CA ALA A 20 22.05 -3.97 6.53
C ALA A 20 22.03 -2.44 6.60
N ALA A 21 20.86 -1.84 6.85
CA ALA A 21 20.75 -0.39 6.98
C ALA A 21 21.56 0.16 8.15
N VAL A 22 21.50 -0.48 9.34
CA VAL A 22 22.28 -0.05 10.52
C VAL A 22 23.77 -0.24 10.28
N ALA A 23 24.21 -1.36 9.71
CA ALA A 23 25.62 -1.58 9.38
C ALA A 23 26.12 -0.50 8.41
N HIS A 24 25.37 -0.20 7.36
CA HIS A 24 25.74 0.84 6.41
C HIS A 24 25.79 2.25 7.04
N LEU A 25 24.86 2.57 7.97
CA LEU A 25 24.89 3.84 8.69
C LEU A 25 26.17 4.06 9.49
N ILE A 26 26.79 3.00 10.00
CA ILE A 26 28.07 3.10 10.75
C ILE A 26 29.20 3.58 9.86
N ASP A 27 29.16 3.23 8.58
CA ASP A 27 30.19 3.57 7.60
C ASP A 27 30.00 4.96 6.96
N LEU A 28 28.87 5.64 7.27
CA LEU A 28 28.56 6.96 6.72
C LEU A 28 29.28 8.10 7.48
N PRO A 29 29.60 9.21 6.78
CA PRO A 29 30.23 10.37 7.39
C PRO A 29 29.30 11.03 8.44
N LEU A 30 29.87 11.57 9.51
CA LEU A 30 29.13 12.26 10.59
C LEU A 30 28.23 13.40 10.07
N GLY A 31 28.63 14.06 8.96
CA GLY A 31 27.82 15.08 8.31
C GLY A 31 26.44 14.62 7.84
N TYR A 32 26.31 13.35 7.52
CA TYR A 32 25.02 12.74 7.15
C TYR A 32 24.00 12.82 8.30
N PHE A 33 24.45 12.62 9.54
CA PHE A 33 23.61 12.65 10.73
C PHE A 33 23.21 14.07 11.15
N ASN A 34 23.95 15.11 10.74
CA ASN A 34 23.56 16.51 10.97
C ASN A 34 22.33 16.89 10.14
N ALA A 35 22.22 16.39 8.91
CA ALA A 35 21.08 16.61 8.03
C ALA A 35 19.91 15.66 8.36
N ASN A 36 20.19 14.47 8.91
CA ASN A 36 19.25 13.41 9.18
C ASN A 36 19.18 13.10 10.67
N LEU A 37 18.13 13.58 11.33
CA LEU A 37 17.91 13.33 12.76
C LEU A 37 17.80 11.82 13.04
N THR A 38 18.52 11.33 14.04
CA THR A 38 18.58 9.91 14.45
C THR A 38 17.20 9.28 14.64
N GLY A 39 16.25 10.01 15.24
CA GLY A 39 14.89 9.53 15.42
C GLY A 39 14.13 9.35 14.10
N ARG A 40 14.41 10.19 13.09
CA ARG A 40 13.84 10.06 11.76
C ARG A 40 14.41 8.85 11.02
N LEU A 41 15.73 8.64 11.08
CA LEU A 41 16.38 7.49 10.47
C LEU A 41 15.89 6.17 11.07
N ARG A 42 15.82 6.10 12.40
CA ARG A 42 15.28 4.92 13.09
C ARG A 42 13.86 4.61 12.62
N LYS A 43 12.97 5.61 12.63
CA LYS A 43 11.59 5.44 12.17
C LYS A 43 11.54 5.01 10.70
N GLN A 44 12.34 5.63 9.85
CA GLN A 44 12.41 5.28 8.43
C GLN A 44 12.83 3.82 8.21
N ILE A 45 13.81 3.32 8.94
CA ILE A 45 14.27 1.93 8.83
C ILE A 45 13.22 0.98 9.42
N ASP A 46 12.72 1.23 10.63
CA ASP A 46 11.79 0.33 11.31
C ASP A 46 10.44 0.25 10.61
N ASP A 47 9.84 1.39 10.23
CA ASP A 47 8.53 1.45 9.56
C ASP A 47 8.60 0.80 8.18
N ASN A 48 9.66 1.06 7.41
CA ASN A 48 9.81 0.47 6.06
C ASN A 48 10.14 -1.03 6.11
N ALA A 49 10.90 -1.49 7.11
CA ALA A 49 11.12 -2.91 7.33
C ALA A 49 9.80 -3.63 7.73
N ALA A 50 8.95 -2.99 8.55
CA ALA A 50 7.64 -3.53 8.90
C ALA A 50 6.68 -3.59 7.70
N LEU A 51 6.69 -2.56 6.83
CA LEU A 51 5.91 -2.58 5.58
C LEU A 51 6.38 -3.68 4.64
N THR A 52 7.70 -3.92 4.55
CA THR A 52 8.26 -5.02 3.74
C THR A 52 7.88 -6.39 4.32
N GLU A 53 7.83 -6.52 5.64
CA GLU A 53 7.34 -7.72 6.32
C GLU A 53 5.87 -7.98 5.97
N THR A 54 5.02 -6.97 6.06
CA THR A 54 3.59 -7.06 5.68
C THR A 54 3.42 -7.45 4.22
N LEU A 55 4.23 -6.90 3.32
CA LEU A 55 4.24 -7.29 1.91
C LEU A 55 4.48 -8.79 1.73
N LEU A 56 5.56 -9.31 2.31
CA LEU A 56 5.96 -10.71 2.13
C LEU A 56 5.03 -11.69 2.85
N ALA A 57 4.58 -11.33 4.06
CA ALA A 57 3.73 -12.19 4.88
C ALA A 57 2.29 -12.28 4.38
N HIS A 58 1.73 -11.17 3.90
CA HIS A 58 0.30 -11.02 3.60
C HIS A 58 0.03 -10.59 2.17
N THR A 59 0.63 -9.49 1.70
CA THR A 59 0.25 -8.89 0.41
C THR A 59 0.56 -9.81 -0.77
N ILE A 60 1.72 -10.47 -0.81
CA ILE A 60 2.08 -11.39 -1.89
C ILE A 60 1.18 -12.63 -1.89
N PRO A 61 0.97 -13.35 -0.76
CA PRO A 61 0.01 -14.45 -0.71
C PRO A 61 -1.42 -14.03 -1.10
N ASP A 62 -1.87 -12.87 -0.63
CA ASP A 62 -3.20 -12.35 -0.95
C ASP A 62 -3.32 -11.96 -2.44
N ALA A 63 -2.27 -11.41 -3.04
CA ALA A 63 -2.23 -11.10 -4.48
C ALA A 63 -2.26 -12.37 -5.34
N VAL A 64 -1.49 -13.39 -4.96
CA VAL A 64 -1.53 -14.71 -5.64
C VAL A 64 -2.90 -15.33 -5.49
N GLY A 65 -3.46 -15.34 -4.29
CA GLY A 65 -4.83 -15.78 -4.03
C GLY A 65 -5.85 -14.98 -4.84
N GLY A 66 -5.67 -13.65 -4.90
CA GLY A 66 -6.51 -12.74 -5.67
C GLY A 66 -6.51 -12.98 -7.18
N ILE A 67 -5.48 -13.61 -7.73
CA ILE A 67 -5.40 -13.97 -9.16
C ILE A 67 -5.86 -15.42 -9.38
N VAL A 68 -5.30 -16.34 -8.62
CA VAL A 68 -5.55 -17.78 -8.82
C VAL A 68 -7.00 -18.16 -8.49
N THR A 69 -7.53 -17.59 -7.40
CA THR A 69 -8.86 -17.99 -6.94
C THR A 69 -10.00 -17.53 -7.86
N PRO A 70 -10.01 -16.31 -8.45
CA PRO A 70 -11.00 -15.96 -9.47
C PRO A 70 -10.93 -16.85 -10.70
N ILE A 71 -9.73 -17.24 -11.14
CA ILE A 71 -9.57 -18.15 -12.29
C ILE A 71 -10.20 -19.53 -11.98
N LEU A 72 -9.87 -20.08 -10.81
CA LEU A 72 -10.47 -21.35 -10.36
C LEU A 72 -11.98 -21.20 -10.12
N ALA A 73 -12.41 -20.06 -9.57
CA ALA A 73 -13.81 -19.76 -9.34
C ALA A 73 -14.61 -19.74 -10.65
N VAL A 74 -14.10 -19.04 -11.66
CA VAL A 74 -14.71 -19.03 -13.00
C VAL A 74 -14.77 -20.44 -13.58
N GLY A 75 -13.70 -21.24 -13.44
CA GLY A 75 -13.71 -22.65 -13.83
C GLY A 75 -14.81 -23.47 -13.12
N LEU A 76 -14.91 -23.31 -11.79
CA LEU A 76 -15.92 -23.99 -10.99
C LEU A 76 -17.36 -23.58 -11.32
N LEU A 77 -17.59 -22.32 -11.75
CA LEU A 77 -18.92 -21.87 -12.18
C LEU A 77 -19.47 -22.67 -13.37
N PHE A 78 -18.63 -23.33 -14.16
CA PHE A 78 -19.04 -24.09 -15.33
C PHE A 78 -19.04 -25.61 -15.10
N VAL A 79 -18.61 -26.09 -13.94
CA VAL A 79 -18.52 -27.55 -13.64
C VAL A 79 -19.90 -28.16 -13.38
N PHE A 80 -20.81 -27.41 -12.76
CA PHE A 80 -22.15 -27.88 -12.41
C PHE A 80 -23.16 -27.51 -13.50
N ASP A 81 -23.92 -26.42 -13.34
CA ASP A 81 -24.83 -25.93 -14.37
C ASP A 81 -24.29 -24.61 -14.97
N TRP A 82 -23.91 -24.63 -16.24
CA TRP A 82 -23.35 -23.47 -16.94
C TRP A 82 -24.30 -22.26 -16.99
N ARG A 83 -25.63 -22.46 -16.93
CA ARG A 83 -26.64 -21.39 -16.92
C ARG A 83 -26.62 -20.62 -15.62
N MET A 84 -26.57 -21.33 -14.49
CA MET A 84 -26.38 -20.74 -13.16
C MET A 84 -24.99 -20.09 -13.07
N GLY A 85 -23.96 -20.73 -13.64
CA GLY A 85 -22.63 -20.17 -13.73
C GLY A 85 -22.60 -18.82 -14.48
N LEU A 86 -23.28 -18.70 -15.60
CA LEU A 86 -23.43 -17.43 -16.31
C LEU A 86 -24.20 -16.39 -15.50
N ALA A 87 -25.25 -16.78 -14.81
CA ALA A 87 -26.01 -15.88 -13.92
C ALA A 87 -25.15 -15.28 -12.81
N CYS A 88 -24.14 -16.01 -12.32
CA CYS A 88 -23.17 -15.53 -11.34
C CYS A 88 -22.02 -14.72 -12.01
N LEU A 89 -21.57 -15.10 -13.19
CA LEU A 89 -20.45 -14.48 -13.89
C LEU A 89 -20.81 -13.07 -14.41
N ILE A 90 -22.02 -12.88 -14.92
CA ILE A 90 -22.46 -11.56 -15.48
C ILE A 90 -22.32 -10.43 -14.43
N PRO A 91 -22.86 -10.52 -13.22
CA PRO A 91 -22.67 -9.48 -12.20
C PRO A 91 -21.21 -9.29 -11.82
N MET A 92 -20.40 -10.36 -11.78
CA MET A 92 -18.98 -10.26 -11.49
C MET A 92 -18.24 -9.45 -12.55
N VAL A 93 -18.52 -9.68 -13.83
CA VAL A 93 -17.92 -8.92 -14.94
C VAL A 93 -18.35 -7.46 -14.90
N ILE A 94 -19.64 -7.19 -14.66
CA ILE A 94 -20.15 -5.80 -14.53
C ILE A 94 -19.46 -5.11 -13.33
N GLY A 95 -19.35 -5.78 -12.19
CA GLY A 95 -18.63 -5.27 -11.03
C GLY A 95 -17.17 -4.94 -11.33
N LEU A 96 -16.48 -5.83 -12.04
CA LEU A 96 -15.09 -5.59 -12.46
C LEU A 96 -14.97 -4.38 -13.39
N VAL A 97 -15.89 -4.21 -14.35
CA VAL A 97 -15.93 -3.03 -15.24
C VAL A 97 -16.16 -1.75 -14.42
N CYS A 98 -17.07 -1.78 -13.44
CA CYS A 98 -17.29 -0.65 -12.53
C CYS A 98 -16.02 -0.30 -11.76
N LEU A 99 -15.33 -1.31 -11.21
CA LEU A 99 -14.08 -1.12 -10.47
C LEU A 99 -12.99 -0.52 -11.38
N MET A 100 -12.80 -1.06 -12.58
CA MET A 100 -11.84 -0.57 -13.56
C MET A 100 -12.11 0.88 -13.97
N SER A 101 -13.38 1.29 -14.04
CA SER A 101 -13.76 2.67 -14.35
C SER A 101 -13.29 3.69 -13.32
N MET A 102 -13.09 3.29 -12.06
CA MET A 102 -12.51 4.14 -11.02
C MET A 102 -11.01 4.39 -11.22
N MET A 103 -10.30 3.39 -11.75
CA MET A 103 -8.84 3.41 -11.93
C MET A 103 -8.41 4.04 -13.26
N THR A 104 -9.35 4.47 -14.12
CA THR A 104 -9.05 5.02 -15.43
C THR A 104 -9.40 6.50 -15.55
N GLY A 105 -8.65 7.21 -16.40
CA GLY A 105 -8.95 8.59 -16.81
C GLY A 105 -8.98 9.60 -15.66
N THR A 106 -10.12 10.27 -15.50
CA THR A 106 -10.30 11.32 -14.47
C THR A 106 -10.29 10.78 -13.04
N GLY A 107 -10.68 9.52 -12.80
CA GLY A 107 -10.67 8.90 -11.49
C GLY A 107 -9.26 8.83 -10.89
N MET A 108 -8.28 8.42 -11.70
CA MET A 108 -6.87 8.34 -11.28
C MET A 108 -6.30 9.72 -10.92
N LYS A 109 -6.64 10.77 -11.70
CA LYS A 109 -6.20 12.14 -11.40
C LYS A 109 -6.75 12.63 -10.06
N PHE A 110 -8.03 12.41 -9.80
CA PHE A 110 -8.64 12.76 -8.50
C PHE A 110 -8.02 11.98 -7.34
N PHE A 111 -7.66 10.73 -7.56
CA PHE A 111 -6.95 9.93 -6.56
C PHE A 111 -5.55 10.48 -6.25
N GLU A 112 -4.78 10.85 -7.28
CA GLU A 112 -3.46 11.46 -7.10
C GLU A 112 -3.54 12.81 -6.36
N GLU A 113 -4.51 13.65 -6.70
CA GLU A 113 -4.73 14.93 -6.00
C GLU A 113 -5.14 14.72 -4.54
N TYR A 114 -6.01 13.75 -4.27
CA TYR A 114 -6.38 13.35 -2.92
C TYR A 114 -5.18 12.87 -2.10
N GLN A 115 -4.32 12.04 -2.68
CA GLN A 115 -3.10 11.55 -2.03
C GLN A 115 -2.12 12.71 -1.73
N ARG A 116 -1.89 13.61 -2.69
CA ARG A 116 -1.04 14.79 -2.49
C ARG A 116 -1.57 15.71 -1.38
N ALA A 117 -2.87 15.94 -1.36
CA ALA A 117 -3.50 16.72 -0.31
C ALA A 117 -3.37 16.03 1.07
N GLY A 118 -3.43 14.69 1.12
CA GLY A 118 -3.17 13.89 2.32
C GLY A 118 -1.74 14.00 2.84
N GLU A 119 -0.76 14.01 1.94
CA GLU A 119 0.65 14.24 2.29
C GLU A 119 0.84 15.66 2.84
N ARG A 120 0.24 16.64 2.19
CA ARG A 120 0.34 18.04 2.60
C ARG A 120 -0.28 18.30 3.97
N ILE A 121 -1.49 17.80 4.25
CA ILE A 121 -2.11 17.94 5.58
C ILE A 121 -1.26 17.30 6.67
N SER A 122 -0.64 16.14 6.39
CA SER A 122 0.27 15.47 7.33
C SER A 122 1.53 16.28 7.61
N ALA A 123 2.11 16.91 6.59
CA ALA A 123 3.28 17.77 6.73
C ALA A 123 2.95 19.03 7.56
N GLU A 124 1.88 19.74 7.21
CA GLU A 124 1.43 20.95 7.91
C GLU A 124 1.00 20.66 9.35
N ALA A 125 0.35 19.52 9.62
CA ALA A 125 0.02 19.08 10.96
C ALA A 125 1.28 18.86 11.81
N THR A 126 2.31 18.24 11.23
CA THR A 126 3.60 18.01 11.92
C THR A 126 4.28 19.34 12.24
N GLU A 127 4.28 20.29 11.30
CA GLU A 127 4.86 21.62 11.49
C GLU A 127 4.09 22.42 12.55
N TYR A 128 2.76 22.35 12.50
CA TYR A 128 1.90 22.95 13.52
C TYR A 128 2.21 22.46 14.92
N VAL A 129 2.29 21.15 15.13
CA VAL A 129 2.62 20.53 16.43
C VAL A 129 4.01 20.96 16.90
N ARG A 130 5.00 21.02 16.01
CA ARG A 130 6.35 21.50 16.33
C ARG A 130 6.38 22.99 16.71
N GLY A 131 5.51 23.78 16.11
CA GLY A 131 5.39 25.23 16.35
C GLY A 131 4.66 25.60 17.65
N ILE A 132 3.88 24.67 18.26
CA ILE A 132 3.10 24.94 19.47
C ILE A 132 3.93 25.56 20.62
N PRO A 133 5.14 25.08 20.96
CA PRO A 133 5.96 25.70 22.01
C PRO A 133 6.31 27.17 21.70
N VAL A 134 6.65 27.47 20.44
CA VAL A 134 6.98 28.83 19.99
C VAL A 134 5.76 29.74 20.07
N VAL A 135 4.61 29.26 19.59
CA VAL A 135 3.33 29.99 19.67
C VAL A 135 2.95 30.29 21.14
N LYS A 136 3.14 29.34 22.04
CA LYS A 136 2.88 29.55 23.49
C LYS A 136 3.79 30.59 24.12
N VAL A 137 5.08 30.61 23.76
CA VAL A 137 6.05 31.57 24.34
C VAL A 137 5.81 32.99 23.81
N PHE A 138 5.55 33.12 22.51
CA PHE A 138 5.41 34.44 21.85
C PHE A 138 3.96 34.92 21.71
N GLN A 139 2.98 34.16 22.19
CA GLN A 139 1.53 34.48 22.09
C GLN A 139 1.07 34.79 20.64
N GLN A 140 1.82 34.32 19.63
CA GLN A 140 1.51 34.57 18.23
C GLN A 140 0.79 33.31 17.64
N THR A 141 -0.48 33.44 17.33
CA THR A 141 -1.35 32.33 16.96
C THR A 141 -1.54 32.15 15.44
N VAL A 142 -0.92 32.91 14.54
CA VAL A 142 -1.61 33.16 13.27
C VAL A 142 -1.05 32.46 12.03
N TYR A 143 0.26 32.27 11.87
CA TYR A 143 0.78 31.84 10.57
C TYR A 143 0.76 30.31 10.36
N SER A 144 1.19 29.53 11.32
CA SER A 144 1.17 28.05 11.21
C SER A 144 -0.24 27.48 11.22
N PHE A 145 -1.17 28.10 11.95
CA PHE A 145 -2.58 27.69 11.93
C PHE A 145 -3.26 27.97 10.59
N LYS A 146 -2.91 29.08 9.92
CA LYS A 146 -3.48 29.44 8.62
C LYS A 146 -3.09 28.47 7.52
N ASN A 147 -1.83 28.02 7.49
CA ASN A 147 -1.37 27.03 6.52
C ASN A 147 -2.00 25.67 6.77
N PHE A 148 -2.06 25.23 8.02
CA PHE A 148 -2.71 23.98 8.38
C PHE A 148 -4.21 24.00 8.06
N HIS A 149 -4.90 25.12 8.34
CA HIS A 149 -6.32 25.27 7.99
C HIS A 149 -6.52 25.21 6.46
N ALA A 150 -5.69 25.89 5.68
CA ALA A 150 -5.75 25.83 4.23
C ALA A 150 -5.49 24.39 3.69
N ALA A 151 -4.58 23.65 4.32
CA ALA A 151 -4.35 22.24 3.97
C ALA A 151 -5.54 21.33 4.31
N ILE A 152 -6.27 21.62 5.40
CA ILE A 152 -7.51 20.91 5.75
C ILE A 152 -8.60 21.17 4.69
N GLU A 153 -8.81 22.44 4.31
CA GLU A 153 -9.80 22.79 3.29
C GLU A 153 -9.47 22.17 1.93
N GLU A 154 -8.19 22.19 1.56
CA GLU A 154 -7.73 21.55 0.33
C GLU A 154 -7.96 20.03 0.36
N TYR A 155 -7.62 19.36 1.47
CA TYR A 155 -7.87 17.94 1.66
C TYR A 155 -9.37 17.62 1.60
N GLU A 156 -10.21 18.39 2.28
CA GLU A 156 -11.68 18.22 2.24
C GLU A 156 -12.20 18.30 0.79
N LYS A 157 -11.75 19.31 0.04
CA LYS A 157 -12.15 19.51 -1.36
C LYS A 157 -11.79 18.29 -2.23
N PHE A 158 -10.56 17.80 -2.13
CA PHE A 158 -10.12 16.66 -2.94
C PHE A 158 -10.69 15.34 -2.45
N ALA A 159 -10.80 15.13 -1.14
CA ALA A 159 -11.42 13.95 -0.55
C ALA A 159 -12.91 13.83 -0.92
N SER A 160 -13.67 14.92 -0.77
CA SER A 160 -15.08 14.95 -1.16
C SER A 160 -15.25 14.81 -2.67
N GLY A 161 -14.41 15.46 -3.47
CA GLY A 161 -14.39 15.34 -4.93
C GLY A 161 -14.14 13.91 -5.39
N TYR A 162 -13.14 13.26 -4.82
CA TYR A 162 -12.84 11.84 -5.08
C TYR A 162 -13.99 10.92 -4.67
N ALA A 163 -14.50 11.09 -3.44
CA ALA A 163 -15.61 10.28 -2.94
C ALA A 163 -16.87 10.40 -3.82
N LEU A 164 -17.23 11.63 -4.24
CA LEU A 164 -18.36 11.86 -5.14
C LEU A 164 -18.13 11.24 -6.53
N LYS A 165 -16.92 11.30 -7.05
CA LYS A 165 -16.55 10.69 -8.34
C LYS A 165 -16.63 9.16 -8.28
N CYS A 166 -16.17 8.57 -7.20
CA CYS A 166 -16.19 7.12 -6.99
C CYS A 166 -17.57 6.59 -6.59
N ARG A 167 -18.50 7.44 -6.16
CA ARG A 167 -19.81 7.02 -5.64
C ARG A 167 -20.56 6.09 -6.58
N ILE A 168 -20.72 6.46 -7.84
CA ILE A 168 -21.49 5.66 -8.82
C ILE A 168 -20.77 4.34 -9.15
N PRO A 169 -19.48 4.34 -9.55
CA PRO A 169 -18.77 3.10 -9.82
C PRO A 169 -18.69 2.16 -8.61
N LEU A 170 -18.42 2.70 -7.41
CA LEU A 170 -18.31 1.90 -6.19
C LEU A 170 -19.67 1.32 -5.77
N THR A 171 -20.73 2.11 -5.89
CA THR A 171 -22.10 1.62 -5.65
C THR A 171 -22.46 0.54 -6.67
N GLY A 172 -22.17 0.76 -7.96
CA GLY A 172 -22.39 -0.23 -9.02
C GLY A 172 -21.64 -1.53 -8.75
N PHE A 173 -20.35 -1.44 -8.37
CA PHE A 173 -19.56 -2.58 -7.95
C PHE A 173 -20.19 -3.34 -6.78
N THR A 174 -20.54 -2.64 -5.71
CA THR A 174 -21.09 -3.25 -4.50
C THR A 174 -22.48 -3.87 -4.75
N VAL A 175 -23.35 -3.17 -5.49
CA VAL A 175 -24.71 -3.67 -5.81
C VAL A 175 -24.64 -4.88 -6.72
N THR A 176 -23.80 -4.87 -7.76
CA THR A 176 -23.68 -6.02 -8.67
C THR A 176 -23.10 -7.25 -8.00
N LEU A 177 -22.07 -7.10 -7.18
CA LEU A 177 -21.50 -8.24 -6.46
C LEU A 177 -22.47 -8.87 -5.44
N ASN A 178 -23.14 -8.03 -4.66
CA ASN A 178 -24.08 -8.53 -3.65
C ASN A 178 -25.46 -8.87 -4.22
N GLY A 179 -25.79 -8.31 -5.38
CA GLY A 179 -27.04 -8.52 -6.10
C GLY A 179 -27.05 -9.73 -7.04
N THR A 180 -26.06 -10.59 -7.01
CA THR A 180 -25.98 -11.80 -7.88
C THR A 180 -27.22 -12.68 -7.78
N PHE A 181 -27.83 -12.74 -6.59
CA PHE A 181 -29.07 -13.49 -6.36
C PHE A 181 -30.27 -13.00 -7.20
N VAL A 182 -30.26 -11.73 -7.62
CA VAL A 182 -31.31 -11.14 -8.48
C VAL A 182 -31.35 -11.85 -9.84
N LEU A 183 -30.22 -12.36 -10.32
CA LEU A 183 -30.13 -13.16 -11.55
C LEU A 183 -30.18 -14.67 -11.27
N LEU A 184 -29.53 -15.12 -10.22
CA LEU A 184 -29.44 -16.53 -9.88
C LEU A 184 -30.81 -17.16 -9.56
N ILE A 185 -31.65 -16.47 -8.78
CA ILE A 185 -32.97 -17.00 -8.39
C ILE A 185 -33.89 -17.19 -9.61
N PRO A 186 -34.13 -16.19 -10.50
CA PRO A 186 -34.96 -16.37 -11.68
C PRO A 186 -34.45 -17.49 -12.61
N VAL A 187 -33.11 -17.55 -12.79
CA VAL A 187 -32.49 -18.61 -13.64
C VAL A 187 -32.74 -19.99 -13.03
N ALA A 188 -32.53 -20.14 -11.71
CA ALA A 188 -32.81 -21.40 -11.02
C ALA A 188 -34.29 -21.81 -11.13
N MET A 189 -35.21 -20.85 -10.94
CA MET A 189 -36.66 -21.09 -11.09
C MET A 189 -37.03 -21.48 -12.54
N PHE A 190 -36.41 -20.83 -13.53
CA PHE A 190 -36.61 -21.17 -14.93
C PHE A 190 -36.13 -22.59 -15.25
N ILE A 191 -34.96 -22.99 -14.75
CA ILE A 191 -34.44 -24.35 -14.91
C ILE A 191 -35.37 -25.34 -14.25
N LEU A 192 -35.81 -25.11 -13.00
CA LEU A 192 -36.73 -25.92 -12.25
C LEU A 192 -38.08 -26.13 -12.97
N SER A 193 -38.58 -25.13 -13.67
CA SER A 193 -39.84 -25.21 -14.40
C SER A 193 -39.79 -26.21 -15.58
N GLY A 194 -38.61 -26.46 -16.12
CA GLY A 194 -38.39 -27.40 -17.23
C GLY A 194 -37.97 -28.81 -16.81
N VAL A 195 -37.79 -29.05 -15.51
CA VAL A 195 -37.28 -30.34 -14.98
C VAL A 195 -38.41 -31.26 -14.58
N SER A 196 -38.33 -32.49 -15.01
CA SER A 196 -39.28 -33.54 -14.64
C SER A 196 -38.54 -34.68 -13.92
N GLY A 197 -39.02 -35.05 -12.74
CA GLY A 197 -38.45 -36.14 -11.92
C GLY A 197 -37.67 -35.64 -10.70
N GLN A 198 -37.77 -36.39 -9.60
CA GLN A 198 -37.24 -36.00 -8.30
C GLN A 198 -35.72 -35.89 -8.29
N ALA A 199 -34.98 -36.82 -8.89
CA ALA A 199 -33.51 -36.76 -8.92
C ALA A 199 -32.98 -35.53 -9.68
N ALA A 200 -33.63 -35.15 -10.77
CA ALA A 200 -33.24 -33.93 -11.54
C ALA A 200 -33.58 -32.67 -10.78
N TYR A 201 -34.69 -32.62 -10.04
CA TYR A 201 -35.04 -31.53 -9.13
C TYR A 201 -34.00 -31.35 -8.03
N GLU A 202 -33.60 -32.46 -7.36
CA GLU A 202 -32.60 -32.47 -6.30
C GLU A 202 -31.24 -31.91 -6.80
N ASN A 203 -30.81 -32.30 -8.01
CA ASN A 203 -29.57 -31.77 -8.60
C ASN A 203 -29.62 -30.25 -8.80
N VAL A 204 -30.71 -29.72 -9.35
CA VAL A 204 -30.85 -28.27 -9.56
C VAL A 204 -30.83 -27.50 -8.22
N VAL A 205 -31.46 -28.08 -7.19
CA VAL A 205 -31.45 -27.50 -5.83
C VAL A 205 -30.03 -27.52 -5.24
N LEU A 206 -29.30 -28.62 -5.42
CA LEU A 206 -27.90 -28.72 -4.97
C LEU A 206 -26.99 -27.70 -5.70
N ASP A 207 -27.16 -27.59 -7.01
CA ASP A 207 -26.41 -26.60 -7.82
C ASP A 207 -26.74 -25.18 -7.34
N PHE A 208 -28.00 -24.85 -7.13
CA PHE A 208 -28.40 -23.54 -6.58
C PHE A 208 -27.78 -23.27 -5.20
N LEU A 209 -27.77 -24.24 -4.31
CA LEU A 209 -27.12 -24.13 -3.00
C LEU A 209 -25.62 -23.90 -3.15
N PHE A 210 -24.95 -24.63 -4.04
CA PHE A 210 -23.55 -24.43 -4.34
C PHE A 210 -23.26 -22.99 -4.79
N TYR A 211 -23.98 -22.49 -5.80
CA TYR A 211 -23.79 -21.14 -6.30
C TYR A 211 -24.12 -20.06 -5.25
N SER A 212 -25.13 -20.31 -4.41
CA SER A 212 -25.52 -19.42 -3.33
C SER A 212 -24.41 -19.26 -2.27
N LEU A 213 -23.74 -20.35 -1.92
CA LEU A 213 -22.62 -20.35 -0.96
C LEU A 213 -21.32 -19.85 -1.59
N PHE A 214 -21.14 -20.08 -2.90
CA PHE A 214 -19.91 -19.74 -3.60
C PHE A 214 -19.83 -18.26 -4.00
N THR A 215 -20.97 -17.63 -4.30
CA THR A 215 -21.02 -16.20 -4.70
C THR A 215 -20.41 -15.22 -3.69
N PRO A 216 -20.68 -15.30 -2.37
CA PRO A 216 -20.03 -14.45 -1.38
C PRO A 216 -18.51 -14.63 -1.34
N VAL A 217 -18.02 -15.85 -1.61
CA VAL A 217 -16.57 -16.12 -1.68
C VAL A 217 -15.96 -15.35 -2.85
N CYS A 218 -16.59 -15.38 -4.02
CA CYS A 218 -16.15 -14.58 -5.16
C CYS A 218 -16.17 -13.08 -4.87
N ALA A 219 -17.21 -12.57 -4.21
CA ALA A 219 -17.31 -11.18 -3.82
C ALA A 219 -16.17 -10.73 -2.88
N THR A 220 -15.82 -11.54 -1.88
CA THR A 220 -14.69 -11.24 -0.98
C THR A 220 -13.35 -11.20 -1.72
N MET A 221 -13.15 -12.06 -2.72
CA MET A 221 -11.94 -12.07 -3.55
C MET A 221 -11.80 -10.84 -4.42
N MET A 222 -12.90 -10.39 -5.03
CA MET A 222 -12.91 -9.16 -5.82
C MET A 222 -12.55 -7.93 -4.94
N ASN A 223 -13.03 -7.88 -3.71
CA ASN A 223 -12.64 -6.84 -2.75
C ASN A 223 -11.13 -6.89 -2.42
N ARG A 224 -10.54 -8.08 -2.25
CA ARG A 224 -9.09 -8.22 -2.00
C ARG A 224 -8.25 -7.68 -3.17
N ILE A 225 -8.66 -7.92 -4.41
CA ILE A 225 -7.98 -7.40 -5.60
C ILE A 225 -7.98 -5.86 -5.58
N MET A 226 -9.09 -5.25 -5.17
CA MET A 226 -9.22 -3.79 -5.08
C MET A 226 -8.16 -3.17 -4.16
N PHE A 227 -7.90 -3.78 -3.00
CA PHE A 227 -6.95 -3.24 -2.00
C PHE A 227 -5.49 -3.69 -2.23
N ALA A 228 -5.24 -4.74 -3.01
CA ALA A 228 -3.89 -5.28 -3.22
C ALA A 228 -2.94 -4.28 -3.89
N SER A 229 -3.45 -3.44 -4.79
CA SER A 229 -2.65 -2.46 -5.52
C SER A 229 -2.07 -1.36 -4.61
N GLU A 230 -2.85 -0.86 -3.64
CA GLU A 230 -2.39 0.16 -2.69
C GLU A 230 -1.27 -0.38 -1.79
N GLN A 231 -1.43 -1.60 -1.29
CA GLN A 231 -0.44 -2.25 -0.44
C GLN A 231 0.87 -2.52 -1.20
N LEU A 232 0.78 -2.91 -2.47
CA LEU A 232 1.96 -3.13 -3.31
C LEU A 232 2.73 -1.83 -3.57
N MET A 233 2.02 -0.72 -3.83
CA MET A 233 2.65 0.59 -3.99
C MET A 233 3.33 1.08 -2.70
N ALA A 234 2.67 0.93 -1.55
CA ALA A 234 3.25 1.27 -0.24
C ALA A 234 4.52 0.47 0.04
N ALA A 235 4.52 -0.82 -0.25
CA ALA A 235 5.68 -1.69 -0.06
C ALA A 235 6.84 -1.34 -1.02
N LYS A 236 6.54 -1.02 -2.28
CA LYS A 236 7.56 -0.55 -3.23
C LYS A 236 8.23 0.74 -2.73
N SER A 237 7.44 1.69 -2.24
CA SER A 237 7.96 2.92 -1.65
C SER A 237 8.80 2.66 -0.40
N ALA A 238 8.40 1.69 0.44
CA ALA A 238 9.15 1.32 1.63
C ALA A 238 10.54 0.75 1.29
N VAL A 239 10.63 -0.15 0.31
CA VAL A 239 11.91 -0.69 -0.16
C VAL A 239 12.78 0.42 -0.74
N SER A 240 12.23 1.29 -1.59
CA SER A 240 12.97 2.41 -2.19
C SER A 240 13.59 3.34 -1.12
N ARG A 241 12.86 3.63 -0.05
CA ARG A 241 13.35 4.50 1.03
C ARG A 241 14.53 3.90 1.83
N VAL A 242 14.55 2.58 1.99
CA VAL A 242 15.70 1.92 2.64
C VAL A 242 16.87 1.82 1.66
N ASP A 243 16.57 1.58 0.38
CA ASP A 243 17.58 1.53 -0.68
C ASP A 243 18.28 2.88 -0.86
N GLU A 244 17.57 4.00 -0.72
CA GLU A 244 18.15 5.35 -0.68
C GLU A 244 19.22 5.48 0.42
N ILE A 245 18.98 4.93 1.62
CA ILE A 245 19.97 4.93 2.70
C ILE A 245 21.18 4.08 2.32
N LEU A 246 20.95 2.91 1.73
CA LEU A 246 22.02 1.98 1.35
C LEU A 246 22.87 2.47 0.15
N GLN A 247 22.34 3.38 -0.66
CA GLN A 247 23.05 3.98 -1.79
C GLN A 247 23.93 5.19 -1.39
N GLU A 248 23.78 5.70 -0.18
CA GLU A 248 24.65 6.78 0.31
C GLU A 248 26.11 6.32 0.36
N LYS A 249 27.02 7.23 -0.01
CA LYS A 249 28.43 6.88 -0.11
C LYS A 249 29.07 6.80 1.26
N PRO A 250 29.66 5.65 1.63
CA PRO A 250 30.42 5.52 2.87
C PRO A 250 31.69 6.39 2.83
N LEU A 251 32.27 6.61 4.00
CA LEU A 251 33.60 7.22 4.09
C LEU A 251 34.60 6.36 3.34
N LYS A 252 35.42 7.01 2.50
CA LYS A 252 36.54 6.31 1.83
C LYS A 252 37.56 5.96 2.88
N GLU A 253 37.76 4.69 3.12
CA GLU A 253 38.91 4.20 3.87
C GLU A 253 40.15 4.16 2.98
N PRO A 254 41.34 4.46 3.54
CA PRO A 254 42.58 4.30 2.80
C PRO A 254 42.83 2.81 2.51
N GLU A 255 43.29 2.50 1.29
CA GLU A 255 43.60 1.12 0.89
C GLU A 255 44.68 0.48 1.78
N HIS A 256 45.56 1.31 2.35
CA HIS A 256 46.61 0.89 3.27
C HIS A 256 46.59 1.77 4.52
N PRO A 257 45.84 1.41 5.57
CA PRO A 257 45.82 2.17 6.82
C PRO A 257 47.19 2.08 7.50
N LEU A 258 47.76 3.26 7.81
CA LEU A 258 48.98 3.35 8.58
C LEU A 258 48.67 3.34 10.06
N ILE A 259 49.41 2.53 10.83
CA ILE A 259 49.33 2.61 12.30
C ILE A 259 50.21 3.78 12.74
N PRO A 260 49.66 4.76 13.49
CA PRO A 260 50.47 5.88 13.98
C PRO A 260 51.60 5.39 14.85
N ALA A 261 52.80 5.93 14.63
CA ALA A 261 53.99 5.62 15.44
C ALA A 261 53.94 6.30 16.81
N ASP A 262 53.23 7.41 16.92
CA ASP A 262 53.02 8.18 18.16
C ASP A 262 51.67 8.87 18.16
N ALA A 263 51.35 9.67 19.19
CA ALA A 263 50.09 10.42 19.31
C ALA A 263 50.18 11.85 18.75
N SER A 264 51.24 12.18 17.96
CA SER A 264 51.38 13.51 17.39
C SER A 264 50.47 13.69 16.17
N ILE A 265 49.83 14.87 16.07
CA ILE A 265 48.99 15.28 14.95
C ILE A 265 49.57 16.56 14.36
N VAL A 266 49.97 16.51 13.10
CA VAL A 266 50.51 17.68 12.39
C VAL A 266 49.59 18.03 11.23
N PHE A 267 49.09 19.24 11.21
CA PHE A 267 48.32 19.80 10.08
C PHE A 267 49.28 20.64 9.21
N SER A 268 49.40 20.26 7.94
CA SER A 268 50.19 21.02 6.96
C SER A 268 49.34 21.26 5.74
N ASP A 269 49.06 22.53 5.43
CA ASP A 269 48.28 22.96 4.26
C ASP A 269 46.91 22.29 4.12
N VAL A 270 46.26 22.04 5.23
CA VAL A 270 44.91 21.37 5.26
C VAL A 270 43.84 22.39 4.93
N SER A 271 43.02 22.08 3.93
CA SER A 271 41.79 22.82 3.66
C SER A 271 40.59 21.91 3.67
N PHE A 272 39.49 22.35 4.27
CA PHE A 272 38.27 21.58 4.40
C PHE A 272 37.03 22.41 4.03
N SER A 273 36.11 21.79 3.32
CA SER A 273 34.78 22.35 3.03
C SER A 273 33.71 21.32 3.31
N TYR A 274 32.62 21.73 3.93
CA TYR A 274 31.43 20.88 4.03
C TYR A 274 30.78 20.70 2.66
N PRO A 275 30.18 19.53 2.36
CA PRO A 275 29.43 19.32 1.13
C PRO A 275 28.34 20.40 0.97
N GLY A 276 28.35 21.13 -0.16
CA GLY A 276 27.40 22.20 -0.45
C GLY A 276 27.71 23.57 0.18
N ALA A 277 28.78 23.71 0.97
CA ALA A 277 29.21 25.01 1.46
C ALA A 277 29.86 25.85 0.34
N LYS A 278 29.54 27.15 0.28
CA LYS A 278 30.14 28.11 -0.68
C LYS A 278 31.55 28.53 -0.29
N GLU A 279 31.89 28.42 0.99
CA GLU A 279 33.18 28.86 1.56
C GLU A 279 33.87 27.67 2.23
N LYS A 280 35.21 27.76 2.28
CA LYS A 280 36.02 26.79 3.01
C LYS A 280 35.79 26.96 4.51
N ALA A 281 35.66 25.85 5.24
CA ALA A 281 35.56 25.88 6.71
C ALA A 281 36.95 25.91 7.36
N LEU A 282 37.98 25.50 6.62
CA LEU A 282 39.38 25.52 7.02
C LEU A 282 40.24 25.82 5.78
#